data_1a4f838a923f820d1095991266ebf60f
#
_entry.id   1a4f838a923f820d1095991266ebf60f
#
_cell.length_a   1.000
_cell.length_b   1.000
_cell.length_c   1.000
_cell.angle_alpha   90.00
_cell.angle_beta   90.00
_cell.angle_gamma   90.00
#
_symmetry.space_group_name_H-M   'P 1'
#
loop_
_entity.id
_entity.type
_entity.pdbx_description
1 polymer ?
#
loop_
_entity_poly.entity_id
_entity_poly.type
_entity_poly.pdbx_seq_one_letter_code
_entity_poly.pdbx_strand_id
1 'polypeptide(L)'
;DVWQNYLHALHSRPAARESVFSVAFPGFRDIYKDAAVHDSFGSIDHRQGKTLSETLDLAHKSKSQLIQIATWNDYGEGTVIEPTRTFGYRYLEIVQKHLQNRSSFSPKDLRLPVMLYQLKKTRRQNSARVKDLEKATDLLFAGKCAESRRIIERIAAPGG
;
A
#
# COMPACT_ATOMS: atom_id res chain seq x y z
N ASP A 1 24.05 6.08 0.01
CA ASP A 1 23.98 4.76 0.70
C ASP A 1 24.24 3.62 -0.26
N VAL A 2 24.75 2.47 0.26
CA VAL A 2 25.12 1.29 -0.56
C VAL A 2 23.93 0.78 -1.40
N TRP A 3 22.73 0.70 -0.81
CA TRP A 3 21.53 0.23 -1.52
C TRP A 3 21.08 1.17 -2.64
N GLN A 4 21.24 2.48 -2.48
CA GLN A 4 20.93 3.45 -3.53
C GLN A 4 21.86 3.27 -4.74
N ASN A 5 23.16 3.13 -4.49
CA ASN A 5 24.14 2.87 -5.54
C ASN A 5 23.85 1.55 -6.27
N TYR A 6 23.45 0.50 -5.53
CA TYR A 6 23.06 -0.77 -6.11
C TYR A 6 21.84 -0.63 -7.04
N LEU A 7 20.79 0.05 -6.58
CA LEU A 7 19.58 0.28 -7.40
C LEU A 7 19.89 1.12 -8.64
N HIS A 8 20.71 2.16 -8.52
CA HIS A 8 21.16 2.93 -9.69
C HIS A 8 21.92 2.06 -10.69
N ALA A 9 22.83 1.22 -10.22
CA ALA A 9 23.56 0.29 -11.09
C ALA A 9 22.64 -0.73 -11.75
N LEU A 10 21.66 -1.29 -11.00
CA LEU A 10 20.69 -2.25 -11.53
C LEU A 10 19.83 -1.61 -12.64
N HIS A 11 19.30 -0.41 -12.41
CA HIS A 11 18.41 0.27 -13.35
C HIS A 11 19.16 0.88 -14.56
N SER A 12 20.49 1.04 -14.45
CA SER A 12 21.34 1.55 -15.55
C SER A 12 21.82 0.44 -16.48
N ARG A 13 21.61 -0.83 -16.15
CA ARG A 13 22.02 -1.95 -17.01
C ARG A 13 21.23 -1.91 -18.33
N PRO A 14 21.91 -2.07 -19.49
CA PRO A 14 21.19 -2.22 -20.74
C PRO A 14 20.32 -3.47 -20.69
N ALA A 15 19.09 -3.36 -21.13
CA ALA A 15 18.14 -4.47 -21.23
C ALA A 15 18.56 -5.42 -22.36
N ALA A 16 19.67 -6.15 -22.18
CA ALA A 16 20.11 -7.17 -23.09
C ALA A 16 19.37 -8.47 -22.76
N ARG A 17 18.32 -8.78 -23.48
CA ARG A 17 17.60 -10.08 -23.56
C ARG A 17 16.85 -10.57 -22.33
N GLU A 18 16.89 -9.90 -21.19
CA GLU A 18 16.15 -10.31 -19.98
C GLU A 18 15.11 -9.25 -19.61
N SER A 19 13.90 -9.70 -19.24
CA SER A 19 12.89 -8.82 -18.69
C SER A 19 13.28 -8.46 -17.25
N VAL A 20 13.61 -7.21 -17.01
CA VAL A 20 13.93 -6.72 -15.67
C VAL A 20 12.67 -6.07 -15.07
N PHE A 21 12.26 -6.55 -13.90
CA PHE A 21 11.26 -5.88 -13.09
C PHE A 21 11.95 -4.91 -12.13
N SER A 22 11.48 -3.67 -12.10
CA SER A 22 11.95 -2.71 -11.11
C SER A 22 11.27 -2.96 -9.77
N VAL A 23 11.99 -2.68 -8.69
CA VAL A 23 11.49 -2.86 -7.33
C VAL A 23 11.44 -1.53 -6.60
N ALA A 24 10.35 -1.30 -5.86
CA ALA A 24 10.21 -0.23 -4.88
C ALA A 24 9.87 -0.82 -3.52
N PHE A 25 10.36 -0.21 -2.43
CA PHE A 25 10.14 -0.69 -1.07
C PHE A 25 10.13 0.49 -0.07
N PRO A 26 9.42 0.36 1.08
CA PRO A 26 9.30 1.45 2.05
C PRO A 26 10.50 1.60 2.97
N GLY A 27 11.29 0.58 3.13
CA GLY A 27 12.40 0.40 4.04
C GLY A 27 12.56 -1.09 4.35
N PHE A 28 13.48 -1.44 5.23
CA PHE A 28 13.74 -2.82 5.64
C PHE A 28 14.25 -2.84 7.08
N ARG A 29 13.70 -3.70 7.90
CA ARG A 29 14.21 -4.04 9.23
C ARG A 29 13.67 -5.40 9.63
N ASP A 30 14.52 -6.41 9.54
CA ASP A 30 14.12 -7.76 9.91
C ASP A 30 14.12 -7.98 11.43
N ILE A 31 13.38 -9.01 11.85
CA ILE A 31 13.29 -9.49 13.23
C ILE A 31 14.03 -10.82 13.42
N TYR A 32 14.82 -11.27 12.46
CA TYR A 32 15.39 -12.62 12.46
C TYR A 32 16.29 -12.88 13.66
N LYS A 33 17.10 -11.89 14.04
CA LYS A 33 17.94 -11.99 15.23
C LYS A 33 17.14 -12.03 16.52
N ASP A 34 16.12 -11.18 16.62
CA ASP A 34 15.23 -11.11 17.79
C ASP A 34 14.39 -12.38 17.93
N ALA A 35 14.05 -13.01 16.81
CA ALA A 35 13.33 -14.29 16.73
C ALA A 35 14.26 -15.53 16.86
N ALA A 36 15.57 -15.33 17.07
CA ALA A 36 16.58 -16.40 17.16
C ALA A 36 16.62 -17.35 15.94
N VAL A 37 16.33 -16.83 14.74
CA VAL A 37 16.37 -17.59 13.49
C VAL A 37 17.80 -17.57 12.90
N HIS A 38 18.35 -16.37 12.68
CA HIS A 38 19.71 -16.11 12.23
C HIS A 38 20.07 -14.64 12.49
N ASP A 39 21.28 -14.22 12.15
CA ASP A 39 21.68 -12.82 12.24
C ASP A 39 20.85 -11.94 11.28
N SER A 40 20.62 -10.67 11.67
CA SER A 40 19.92 -9.71 10.85
C SER A 40 20.70 -9.41 9.56
N PHE A 41 20.00 -9.22 8.46
CA PHE A 41 20.56 -8.72 7.20
C PHE A 41 20.84 -7.20 7.22
N GLY A 42 20.59 -6.54 8.33
CA GLY A 42 20.74 -5.09 8.50
C GLY A 42 19.44 -4.32 8.40
N SER A 43 19.54 -3.04 8.07
CA SER A 43 18.34 -2.21 7.98
C SER A 43 18.47 -1.11 6.93
N ILE A 44 17.33 -0.74 6.35
CA ILE A 44 17.15 0.43 5.50
C ILE A 44 16.06 1.29 6.13
N ASP A 45 16.42 2.48 6.60
CA ASP A 45 15.48 3.37 7.26
C ASP A 45 14.34 3.78 6.31
N HIS A 46 13.12 3.75 6.81
CA HIS A 46 11.91 4.18 6.11
C HIS A 46 11.89 5.68 5.81
N ARG A 47 12.64 6.48 6.59
CA ARG A 47 12.77 7.94 6.46
C ARG A 47 11.43 8.66 6.26
N GLN A 48 10.44 8.28 7.07
CA GLN A 48 9.08 8.83 7.01
C GLN A 48 8.40 8.67 5.63
N GLY A 49 8.74 7.61 4.88
CA GLY A 49 8.22 7.31 3.53
C GLY A 49 9.09 7.83 2.39
N LYS A 50 10.17 8.57 2.69
CA LYS A 50 11.11 9.08 1.68
C LYS A 50 11.77 7.94 0.91
N THR A 51 12.09 6.84 1.59
CA THR A 51 12.68 5.65 0.96
C THR A 51 11.75 5.06 -0.10
N LEU A 52 10.44 4.91 0.19
CA LEU A 52 9.47 4.44 -0.81
C LEU A 52 9.34 5.41 -1.99
N SER A 53 9.29 6.73 -1.73
CA SER A 53 9.21 7.72 -2.80
C SER A 53 10.42 7.65 -3.73
N GLU A 54 11.64 7.60 -3.18
CA GLU A 54 12.87 7.51 -3.95
C GLU A 54 12.98 6.22 -4.77
N THR A 55 12.61 5.07 -4.18
CA THR A 55 12.65 3.79 -4.89
C THR A 55 11.59 3.70 -5.98
N LEU A 56 10.40 4.30 -5.79
CA LEU A 56 9.39 4.46 -6.83
C LEU A 56 9.88 5.39 -7.96
N ASP A 57 10.49 6.52 -7.63
CA ASP A 57 11.05 7.43 -8.64
C ASP A 57 12.13 6.76 -9.49
N LEU A 58 13.01 5.97 -8.88
CA LEU A 58 14.03 5.19 -9.58
C LEU A 58 13.39 4.12 -10.49
N ALA A 59 12.39 3.40 -9.96
CA ALA A 59 11.67 2.39 -10.72
C ALA A 59 10.93 2.99 -11.93
N HIS A 60 10.31 4.15 -11.78
CA HIS A 60 9.65 4.85 -12.89
C HIS A 60 10.62 5.37 -13.96
N LYS A 61 11.83 5.77 -13.57
CA LYS A 61 12.88 6.21 -14.52
C LYS A 61 13.52 5.05 -15.25
N SER A 62 13.37 3.83 -14.76
CA SER A 62 13.88 2.64 -15.43
C SER A 62 13.06 2.34 -16.69
N LYS A 63 13.63 1.55 -17.60
CA LYS A 63 12.90 1.05 -18.78
C LYS A 63 12.03 -0.17 -18.48
N SER A 64 11.83 -0.51 -17.22
CA SER A 64 11.03 -1.66 -16.80
C SER A 64 9.55 -1.44 -17.10
N GLN A 65 8.90 -2.47 -17.61
CA GLN A 65 7.46 -2.46 -17.88
C GLN A 65 6.61 -2.70 -16.62
N LEU A 66 7.23 -3.27 -15.58
CA LEU A 66 6.57 -3.64 -14.33
C LEU A 66 7.37 -3.12 -13.14
N ILE A 67 6.67 -2.55 -12.17
CA ILE A 67 7.22 -2.17 -10.87
C ILE A 67 6.61 -3.10 -9.83
N GLN A 68 7.47 -3.88 -9.17
CA GLN A 68 7.09 -4.66 -8.00
C GLN A 68 7.24 -3.81 -6.75
N ILE A 69 6.23 -3.80 -5.89
CA ILE A 69 6.34 -3.19 -4.56
C ILE A 69 6.59 -4.32 -3.55
N ALA A 70 7.71 -4.27 -2.88
CA ALA A 70 8.08 -5.23 -1.85
C ALA A 70 7.95 -4.54 -0.48
N THR A 71 6.92 -4.91 0.31
CA THR A 71 5.83 -5.87 0.12
C THR A 71 4.49 -5.27 0.55
N TRP A 72 3.39 -6.06 0.54
CA TRP A 72 2.11 -5.61 1.11
C TRP A 72 2.18 -5.64 2.65
N ASN A 73 2.52 -6.78 3.24
CA ASN A 73 2.40 -7.02 4.69
C ASN A 73 3.49 -7.93 5.27
N ASP A 74 4.72 -7.87 4.79
CA ASP A 74 5.81 -8.60 5.41
C ASP A 74 6.31 -7.87 6.67
N TYR A 75 5.71 -8.25 7.81
CA TYR A 75 6.10 -7.72 9.11
C TYR A 75 7.42 -8.29 9.62
N GLY A 76 7.83 -9.47 9.13
CA GLY A 76 9.10 -10.09 9.50
C GLY A 76 10.31 -9.30 9.00
N GLU A 77 10.16 -8.66 7.84
CA GLU A 77 11.19 -7.82 7.23
C GLU A 77 10.88 -6.30 7.32
N GLY A 78 9.74 -5.95 7.89
CA GLY A 78 9.32 -4.56 8.02
C GLY A 78 9.02 -3.85 6.69
N THR A 79 8.92 -4.59 5.59
CA THR A 79 8.64 -4.05 4.25
C THR A 79 7.15 -3.82 4.00
N VAL A 80 6.42 -3.36 5.01
CA VAL A 80 4.96 -3.26 5.01
C VAL A 80 4.48 -1.95 4.40
N ILE A 81 3.58 -2.01 3.42
CA ILE A 81 2.91 -0.83 2.84
C ILE A 81 1.41 -0.75 3.18
N GLU A 82 0.78 -1.83 3.64
CA GLU A 82 -0.60 -1.77 4.10
C GLU A 82 -0.78 -0.76 5.24
N PRO A 83 -1.99 -0.25 5.48
CA PRO A 83 -2.23 0.67 6.58
C PRO A 83 -1.93 0.03 7.95
N THR A 84 -1.05 0.64 8.72
CA THR A 84 -0.66 0.20 10.06
C THR A 84 -0.92 1.29 11.11
N ARG A 85 -0.87 0.92 12.40
CA ARG A 85 -0.96 1.90 13.49
C ARG A 85 0.24 2.87 13.47
N THR A 86 1.42 2.40 13.07
CA THR A 86 2.66 3.20 13.05
C THR A 86 2.70 4.18 11.88
N PHE A 87 2.33 3.72 10.69
CA PHE A 87 2.51 4.50 9.46
C PHE A 87 1.19 5.07 8.90
N GLY A 88 0.05 4.66 9.42
CA GLY A 88 -1.25 5.02 8.88
C GLY A 88 -1.36 4.64 7.40
N TYR A 89 -1.86 5.55 6.58
CA TYR A 89 -2.02 5.37 5.13
C TYR A 89 -0.86 5.93 4.31
N ARG A 90 0.21 6.38 4.96
CA ARG A 90 1.33 7.10 4.34
C ARG A 90 1.88 6.42 3.09
N TYR A 91 2.14 5.13 3.15
CA TYR A 91 2.73 4.41 2.02
C TYR A 91 1.75 4.26 0.86
N LEU A 92 0.49 3.99 1.13
CA LEU A 92 -0.53 3.94 0.08
C LEU A 92 -0.76 5.31 -0.55
N GLU A 93 -0.69 6.40 0.21
CA GLU A 93 -0.79 7.76 -0.30
C GLU A 93 0.41 8.12 -1.19
N ILE A 94 1.63 7.66 -0.84
CA ILE A 94 2.82 7.80 -1.68
C ILE A 94 2.65 7.04 -2.99
N VAL A 95 2.24 5.77 -2.94
CA VAL A 95 1.99 4.97 -4.15
C VAL A 95 0.91 5.63 -5.02
N GLN A 96 -0.20 6.03 -4.42
CA GLN A 96 -1.29 6.71 -5.13
C GLN A 96 -0.80 7.98 -5.82
N LYS A 97 0.03 8.79 -5.16
CA LYS A 97 0.62 10.01 -5.74
C LYS A 97 1.46 9.69 -6.99
N HIS A 98 2.23 8.61 -6.98
CA HIS A 98 3.02 8.18 -8.14
C HIS A 98 2.16 7.66 -9.28
N LEU A 99 0.92 7.23 -8.99
CA LEU A 99 -0.06 6.75 -9.98
C LEU A 99 -1.06 7.83 -10.42
N GLN A 100 -0.97 9.08 -9.92
CA GLN A 100 -1.99 10.13 -10.08
C GLN A 100 -2.39 10.44 -11.52
N ASN A 101 -1.51 10.25 -12.50
CA ASN A 101 -1.85 10.43 -13.91
C ASN A 101 -2.72 9.29 -14.48
N ARG A 102 -3.02 8.25 -13.68
CA ARG A 102 -3.76 7.05 -14.08
C ARG A 102 -4.93 6.70 -13.17
N SER A 103 -5.16 7.46 -12.10
CA SER A 103 -6.17 7.15 -11.09
C SER A 103 -7.07 8.34 -10.82
N SER A 104 -8.39 8.11 -10.89
CA SER A 104 -9.43 9.07 -10.48
C SER A 104 -9.72 9.02 -8.97
N PHE A 105 -8.98 8.19 -8.21
CA PHE A 105 -9.22 7.98 -6.78
C PHE A 105 -8.52 9.03 -5.94
N SER A 106 -9.19 9.49 -4.89
CA SER A 106 -8.65 10.44 -3.91
C SER A 106 -7.99 9.72 -2.71
N PRO A 107 -7.10 10.39 -1.96
CA PRO A 107 -6.55 9.80 -0.73
C PRO A 107 -7.63 9.37 0.29
N LYS A 108 -8.80 10.01 0.27
CA LYS A 108 -9.94 9.62 1.14
C LYS A 108 -10.49 8.25 0.76
N ASP A 109 -10.39 7.83 -0.49
CA ASP A 109 -10.90 6.55 -0.97
C ASP A 109 -10.10 5.37 -0.42
N LEU A 110 -8.82 5.57 -0.12
CA LEU A 110 -7.95 4.55 0.49
C LEU A 110 -8.49 4.06 1.87
N ARG A 111 -9.33 4.85 2.52
CA ARG A 111 -9.87 4.54 3.85
C ARG A 111 -11.16 3.74 3.81
N LEU A 112 -11.85 3.75 2.69
CA LEU A 112 -13.17 3.11 2.55
C LEU A 112 -13.16 1.60 2.83
N PRO A 113 -12.17 0.80 2.38
CA PRO A 113 -12.13 -0.63 2.68
C PRO A 113 -12.06 -0.92 4.18
N VAL A 114 -11.25 -0.15 4.93
CA VAL A 114 -11.11 -0.33 6.39
C VAL A 114 -12.38 0.12 7.11
N MET A 115 -12.98 1.25 6.71
CA MET A 115 -14.26 1.71 7.27
C MET A 115 -15.37 0.68 7.05
N LEU A 116 -15.48 0.14 5.83
CA LEU A 116 -16.44 -0.90 5.49
C LEU A 116 -16.23 -2.17 6.32
N TYR A 117 -14.99 -2.62 6.47
CA TYR A 117 -14.64 -3.76 7.30
C TYR A 117 -15.05 -3.55 8.76
N GLN A 118 -14.78 -2.38 9.33
CA GLN A 118 -15.16 -2.04 10.70
C GLN A 118 -16.68 -2.06 10.88
N LEU A 119 -17.43 -1.49 9.93
CA LEU A 119 -18.89 -1.52 9.95
C LEU A 119 -19.46 -2.93 9.86
N LYS A 120 -18.85 -3.80 9.03
CA LYS A 120 -19.25 -5.22 8.94
C LYS A 120 -19.00 -5.98 10.24
N LYS A 121 -17.96 -5.62 11.00
CA LYS A 121 -17.67 -6.22 12.31
C LYS A 121 -18.63 -5.79 13.42
N THR A 122 -19.34 -4.70 13.26
CA THR A 122 -20.26 -4.21 14.29
C THR A 122 -21.46 -5.17 14.43
N ARG A 123 -21.68 -5.69 15.64
CA ARG A 123 -22.57 -6.85 15.91
C ARG A 123 -24.06 -6.62 15.67
N ARG A 124 -24.55 -5.41 15.60
CA ARG A 124 -25.98 -5.10 15.37
C ARG A 124 -26.22 -4.77 13.91
N GLN A 125 -26.47 -5.79 13.10
CA GLN A 125 -26.83 -5.63 11.70
C GLN A 125 -28.27 -6.14 11.53
N ASN A 126 -29.18 -5.24 11.15
CA ASN A 126 -30.47 -5.63 10.63
C ASN A 126 -30.33 -5.96 9.12
N SER A 127 -31.36 -6.59 8.53
CA SER A 127 -31.33 -7.01 7.14
C SER A 127 -31.12 -5.86 6.13
N ALA A 128 -31.62 -4.67 6.42
CA ALA A 128 -31.43 -3.49 5.58
C ALA A 128 -29.97 -3.01 5.61
N ARG A 129 -29.34 -2.99 6.78
CA ARG A 129 -27.94 -2.60 6.95
C ARG A 129 -27.00 -3.61 6.26
N VAL A 130 -27.28 -4.89 6.32
CA VAL A 130 -26.51 -5.93 5.60
C VAL A 130 -26.53 -5.67 4.10
N LYS A 131 -27.72 -5.45 3.51
CA LYS A 131 -27.86 -5.12 2.08
C LYS A 131 -27.11 -3.86 1.68
N ASP A 132 -27.15 -2.81 2.50
CA ASP A 132 -26.40 -1.58 2.25
C ASP A 132 -24.87 -1.81 2.28
N LEU A 133 -24.37 -2.62 3.22
CA LEU A 133 -22.94 -2.97 3.30
C LEU A 133 -22.48 -3.84 2.11
N GLU A 134 -23.33 -4.76 1.64
CA GLU A 134 -23.07 -5.53 0.42
C GLU A 134 -23.01 -4.60 -0.79
N LYS A 135 -24.00 -3.73 -0.97
CA LYS A 135 -24.02 -2.73 -2.04
C LYS A 135 -22.79 -1.82 -2.01
N ALA A 136 -22.36 -1.36 -0.83
CA ALA A 136 -21.15 -0.55 -0.69
C ALA A 136 -19.91 -1.35 -1.08
N THR A 137 -19.87 -2.65 -0.80
CA THR A 137 -18.79 -3.55 -1.21
C THR A 137 -18.72 -3.65 -2.73
N ASP A 138 -19.82 -3.94 -3.39
CA ASP A 138 -19.90 -4.08 -4.84
C ASP A 138 -19.49 -2.79 -5.56
N LEU A 139 -19.91 -1.64 -5.01
CA LEU A 139 -19.51 -0.33 -5.54
C LEU A 139 -18.01 -0.09 -5.40
N LEU A 140 -17.36 -0.50 -4.30
CA LEU A 140 -15.90 -0.41 -4.17
C LEU A 140 -15.18 -1.30 -5.19
N PHE A 141 -15.61 -2.54 -5.38
CA PHE A 141 -15.05 -3.43 -6.40
C PHE A 141 -15.25 -2.88 -7.82
N ALA A 142 -16.34 -2.18 -8.07
CA ALA A 142 -16.60 -1.51 -9.34
C ALA A 142 -15.85 -0.17 -9.52
N GLY A 143 -15.01 0.25 -8.54
CA GLY A 143 -14.30 1.52 -8.56
C GLY A 143 -15.18 2.77 -8.32
N LYS A 144 -16.45 2.57 -7.94
CA LYS A 144 -17.43 3.65 -7.67
C LYS A 144 -17.30 4.19 -6.24
N CYS A 145 -16.11 4.68 -5.90
CA CYS A 145 -15.76 5.07 -4.54
C CYS A 145 -16.67 6.17 -3.96
N ALA A 146 -17.09 7.14 -4.77
CA ALA A 146 -17.97 8.22 -4.31
C ALA A 146 -19.36 7.70 -3.88
N GLU A 147 -19.93 6.75 -4.62
CA GLU A 147 -21.21 6.13 -4.31
C GLU A 147 -21.12 5.24 -3.05
N SER A 148 -20.08 4.41 -2.99
CA SER A 148 -19.79 3.58 -1.82
C SER A 148 -19.60 4.41 -0.57
N ARG A 149 -18.86 5.52 -0.66
CA ARG A 149 -18.63 6.46 0.46
C ARG A 149 -19.92 6.97 1.04
N ARG A 150 -20.87 7.41 0.21
CA ARG A 150 -22.18 7.91 0.70
C ARG A 150 -22.91 6.88 1.54
N ILE A 151 -22.86 5.61 1.15
CA ILE A 151 -23.48 4.53 1.91
C ILE A 151 -22.75 4.31 3.24
N ILE A 152 -21.41 4.20 3.18
CA ILE A 152 -20.57 3.98 4.36
C ILE A 152 -20.74 5.09 5.39
N GLU A 153 -20.71 6.36 4.97
CA GLU A 153 -20.85 7.51 5.85
C GLU A 153 -22.26 7.59 6.46
N ARG A 154 -23.31 7.27 5.68
CA ARG A 154 -24.68 7.19 6.20
C ARG A 154 -24.79 6.15 7.31
N ILE A 155 -24.21 4.95 7.12
CA ILE A 155 -24.25 3.86 8.12
C ILE A 155 -23.41 4.21 9.36
N ALA A 156 -22.32 4.96 9.19
CA ALA A 156 -21.41 5.34 10.26
C ALA A 156 -21.94 6.52 11.10
N ALA A 157 -22.93 7.26 10.60
CA ALA A 157 -23.52 8.39 11.31
C ALA A 157 -24.21 7.95 12.62
N PRO A 158 -24.10 8.73 13.72
CA PRO A 158 -24.84 8.45 14.96
C PRO A 158 -26.35 8.43 14.68
N GLY A 159 -27.01 7.28 14.87
CA GLY A 159 -28.44 7.09 14.66
C GLY A 159 -28.80 6.42 13.33
N GLY A 160 -27.82 5.96 12.55
CA GLY A 160 -28.04 5.16 11.35
C GLY A 160 -28.15 3.65 11.65
#